data_604046021f702a6f1c85e2a833516e5c
#
_entry.id   604046021f702a6f1c85e2a833516e5c
#
_cell.length_a   1.000
_cell.length_b   1.000
_cell.length_c   1.000
_cell.angle_alpha   90.00
_cell.angle_beta   90.00
_cell.angle_gamma   90.00
#
_symmetry.space_group_name_H-M   'P 1'
#
loop_
_entity.id
_entity.type
_entity.pdbx_description
1 polymer ?
#
loop_
_entity_poly.entity_id
_entity_poly.type
_entity_poly.pdbx_seq_one_letter_code
_entity_poly.pdbx_strand_id
1 'polypeptide(L)'
;MAVVCVLAAIAVAPATAATITFAQVVDLGGNDWSYTTSGSGCNTPAAPCTTTVTVTSTGVNALFVFLPASGVTLLPQEATFSLTATLDSTTIGNCATNCAPDTGYTQAGYSGSFQYIEVGGPDPGADLLSGTFSNSTLATNIYNPGNPTDGYGQSGSLILSDLSLSSAFINFAGSIQQNGSWAYSSITPPFTVGTVSGGNQAFPSVGTFTASAAATFATTVVPESSSTLLTSLGIALCGLAFLQRRARAKASLAVR
;
A
#
# COMPACT_ATOMS: atom_id res chain seq x y z
N MET A 1 -33.85 -44.66 27.70
CA MET A 1 -32.55 -44.62 26.97
C MET A 1 -32.24 -43.16 26.68
N ALA A 2 -31.35 -42.53 27.45
CA ALA A 2 -31.01 -41.14 27.33
C ALA A 2 -29.97 -40.98 26.16
N VAL A 3 -30.34 -40.23 25.16
CA VAL A 3 -29.41 -39.85 24.08
C VAL A 3 -28.58 -38.70 24.60
N VAL A 4 -27.35 -38.99 24.96
CA VAL A 4 -26.35 -37.97 25.28
C VAL A 4 -25.94 -37.32 23.95
N CYS A 5 -26.43 -36.11 23.67
CA CYS A 5 -25.89 -35.26 22.64
C CYS A 5 -24.54 -34.68 23.15
N VAL A 6 -23.47 -35.30 22.76
CA VAL A 6 -22.14 -34.70 22.90
C VAL A 6 -22.05 -33.58 21.85
N LEU A 7 -22.36 -32.36 22.26
CA LEU A 7 -21.99 -31.17 21.52
C LEU A 7 -20.46 -31.02 21.62
N ALA A 8 -19.76 -31.54 20.62
CA ALA A 8 -18.37 -31.17 20.43
C ALA A 8 -18.35 -29.68 20.04
N ALA A 9 -18.05 -28.82 20.98
CA ALA A 9 -17.74 -27.43 20.72
C ALA A 9 -16.42 -27.41 19.94
N ILE A 10 -16.50 -27.38 18.64
CA ILE A 10 -15.35 -27.16 17.78
C ILE A 10 -14.97 -25.69 18.01
N ALA A 11 -13.92 -25.45 18.76
CA ALA A 11 -13.33 -24.14 18.87
C ALA A 11 -12.82 -23.74 17.48
N VAL A 12 -13.60 -22.92 16.77
CA VAL A 12 -13.17 -22.30 15.53
C VAL A 12 -12.13 -21.25 15.92
N ALA A 13 -10.87 -21.57 15.71
CA ALA A 13 -9.81 -20.58 15.85
C ALA A 13 -10.11 -19.41 14.89
N PRO A 14 -10.07 -18.17 15.35
CA PRO A 14 -10.27 -17.03 14.46
C PRO A 14 -9.21 -17.07 13.37
N ALA A 15 -9.65 -16.96 12.12
CA ALA A 15 -8.74 -16.80 10.99
C ALA A 15 -7.98 -15.49 11.16
N THR A 16 -6.68 -15.55 11.34
CA THR A 16 -5.83 -14.35 11.43
C THR A 16 -5.65 -13.78 10.02
N ALA A 17 -5.93 -12.49 9.88
CA ALA A 17 -5.63 -11.78 8.65
C ALA A 17 -4.12 -11.80 8.40
N ALA A 18 -3.71 -12.13 7.19
CA ALA A 18 -2.31 -12.15 6.76
C ALA A 18 -2.05 -11.04 5.75
N THR A 19 -0.98 -10.28 5.96
CA THR A 19 -0.51 -9.31 4.97
C THR A 19 0.44 -10.01 4.00
N ILE A 20 0.15 -9.92 2.72
CA ILE A 20 0.89 -10.58 1.65
C ILE A 20 1.41 -9.52 0.71
N THR A 21 2.74 -9.45 0.53
CA THR A 21 3.34 -8.63 -0.51
C THR A 21 3.15 -9.34 -1.85
N PHE A 22 2.51 -8.68 -2.81
CA PHE A 22 2.16 -9.26 -4.10
C PHE A 22 2.91 -8.63 -5.27
N ALA A 23 3.46 -7.42 -5.12
CA ALA A 23 4.23 -6.77 -6.18
C ALA A 23 5.38 -5.93 -5.62
N GLN A 24 6.43 -5.84 -6.41
CA GLN A 24 7.59 -4.98 -6.20
C GLN A 24 7.94 -4.26 -7.49
N VAL A 25 8.52 -3.08 -7.35
CA VAL A 25 9.05 -2.29 -8.45
C VAL A 25 10.47 -1.89 -8.14
N VAL A 26 11.34 -2.03 -9.12
CA VAL A 26 12.75 -1.64 -9.04
C VAL A 26 13.06 -0.72 -10.20
N ASP A 27 13.81 0.33 -9.92
CA ASP A 27 14.39 1.20 -10.94
C ASP A 27 15.56 0.48 -11.64
N LEU A 28 15.54 0.48 -12.97
CA LEU A 28 16.58 -0.13 -13.80
C LEU A 28 17.63 0.87 -14.30
N GLY A 29 17.36 2.17 -14.17
CA GLY A 29 18.05 3.19 -14.93
C GLY A 29 18.76 4.29 -14.14
N GLY A 30 18.97 4.19 -12.86
CA GLY A 30 19.59 5.31 -12.12
C GLY A 30 18.56 6.41 -11.78
N ASN A 31 18.94 7.69 -11.81
CA ASN A 31 18.04 8.80 -11.40
C ASN A 31 17.12 9.25 -12.55
N ASP A 32 16.40 8.33 -13.17
CA ASP A 32 15.51 8.63 -14.29
C ASP A 32 14.04 8.92 -13.87
N TRP A 33 13.74 8.82 -12.59
CA TRP A 33 12.47 9.25 -12.04
C TRP A 33 12.48 10.75 -11.79
N SER A 34 11.59 11.46 -12.46
CA SER A 34 11.46 12.90 -12.37
C SER A 34 10.28 13.28 -11.48
N TYR A 35 10.53 14.15 -10.52
CA TYR A 35 9.54 14.67 -9.60
C TYR A 35 9.42 16.16 -9.77
N THR A 36 8.21 16.65 -9.89
CA THR A 36 7.91 18.08 -9.92
C THR A 36 6.92 18.40 -8.82
N THR A 37 7.30 19.31 -7.94
CA THR A 37 6.38 19.88 -6.96
C THR A 37 6.00 21.30 -7.38
N SER A 38 4.73 21.61 -7.44
CA SER A 38 4.22 22.92 -7.79
C SER A 38 3.23 23.41 -6.73
N GLY A 39 3.18 24.70 -6.51
CA GLY A 39 2.32 25.33 -5.51
C GLY A 39 3.05 26.43 -4.76
N SER A 40 2.36 27.21 -3.98
CA SER A 40 2.97 28.17 -3.06
C SER A 40 2.95 27.58 -1.66
N GLY A 41 4.14 27.35 -1.10
CA GLY A 41 4.30 26.98 0.31
C GLY A 41 3.75 28.10 1.21
N CYS A 42 3.18 27.72 2.34
CA CYS A 42 2.73 28.66 3.32
C CYS A 42 3.90 29.16 4.14
N ASN A 43 4.23 30.40 4.01
CA ASN A 43 5.41 30.99 4.64
C ASN A 43 5.15 31.63 6.01
N THR A 44 3.92 31.55 6.55
CA THR A 44 3.60 32.18 7.83
C THR A 44 2.64 31.33 8.67
N PRO A 45 2.88 31.19 9.98
CA PRO A 45 2.01 30.44 10.90
C PRO A 45 0.61 31.03 11.08
N ALA A 46 0.40 32.29 10.65
CA ALA A 46 -0.79 33.06 10.97
C ALA A 46 -1.86 33.06 9.89
N ALA A 47 -1.59 32.52 8.71
CA ALA A 47 -2.58 32.44 7.65
C ALA A 47 -2.79 30.99 7.23
N PRO A 48 -4.02 30.46 7.26
CA PRO A 48 -4.29 29.16 6.67
C PRO A 48 -3.86 29.21 5.20
N CYS A 49 -3.04 28.26 4.81
CA CYS A 49 -2.60 28.15 3.44
C CYS A 49 -3.82 27.85 2.56
N THR A 50 -3.97 28.56 1.50
CA THR A 50 -5.05 28.34 0.53
C THR A 50 -4.56 27.62 -0.72
N THR A 51 -3.31 27.18 -0.73
CA THR A 51 -2.64 26.69 -1.92
C THR A 51 -2.36 25.19 -1.79
N THR A 52 -2.84 24.45 -2.75
CA THR A 52 -2.58 23.01 -2.89
C THR A 52 -1.18 22.80 -3.45
N VAL A 53 -0.37 22.01 -2.80
CA VAL A 53 0.89 21.50 -3.36
C VAL A 53 0.57 20.29 -4.22
N THR A 54 0.92 20.33 -5.48
CA THR A 54 0.77 19.20 -6.39
C THR A 54 2.14 18.56 -6.61
N VAL A 55 2.19 17.25 -6.42
CA VAL A 55 3.36 16.44 -6.74
C VAL A 55 3.03 15.60 -7.97
N THR A 56 3.83 15.72 -9.00
CA THR A 56 3.79 14.82 -10.17
C THR A 56 5.11 14.09 -10.26
N SER A 57 5.04 12.81 -10.55
CA SER A 57 6.22 11.97 -10.71
C SER A 57 6.04 11.09 -11.92
N THR A 58 7.09 10.96 -12.71
CA THR A 58 7.16 10.05 -13.85
C THR A 58 8.47 9.30 -13.80
N GLY A 59 8.42 8.01 -14.04
CA GLY A 59 9.60 7.16 -14.16
C GLY A 59 9.54 6.37 -15.45
N VAL A 60 10.67 6.17 -16.06
CA VAL A 60 10.86 5.30 -17.20
C VAL A 60 11.77 4.15 -16.80
N ASN A 61 11.68 3.00 -17.49
CA ASN A 61 12.50 1.82 -17.22
C ASN A 61 12.34 1.25 -15.79
N ALA A 62 11.13 1.31 -15.25
CA ALA A 62 10.81 0.58 -14.03
C ALA A 62 10.61 -0.91 -14.34
N LEU A 63 11.21 -1.78 -13.53
CA LEU A 63 10.94 -3.21 -13.57
C LEU A 63 9.85 -3.57 -12.57
N PHE A 64 8.68 -3.92 -13.08
CA PHE A 64 7.55 -4.36 -12.28
C PHE A 64 7.58 -5.90 -12.12
N VAL A 65 7.52 -6.37 -10.90
CA VAL A 65 7.62 -7.80 -10.55
C VAL A 65 6.39 -8.22 -9.75
N PHE A 66 5.59 -9.13 -10.32
CA PHE A 66 4.59 -9.85 -9.54
C PHE A 66 5.27 -10.92 -8.70
N LEU A 67 5.00 -10.91 -7.40
CA LEU A 67 5.52 -11.93 -6.50
C LEU A 67 4.62 -13.19 -6.52
N PRO A 68 5.13 -14.38 -6.16
CA PRO A 68 4.36 -15.63 -6.20
C PRO A 68 3.03 -15.56 -5.42
N ALA A 69 2.97 -14.77 -4.37
CA ALA A 69 1.76 -14.57 -3.57
C ALA A 69 0.62 -13.86 -4.33
N SER A 70 0.91 -13.20 -5.44
CA SER A 70 -0.12 -12.59 -6.30
C SER A 70 -0.96 -13.61 -7.07
N GLY A 71 -0.45 -14.84 -7.25
CA GLY A 71 -1.02 -15.84 -8.15
C GLY A 71 -0.75 -15.56 -9.63
N VAL A 72 -0.06 -14.46 -9.96
CA VAL A 72 0.30 -14.10 -11.34
C VAL A 72 1.65 -14.73 -11.69
N THR A 73 1.72 -15.39 -12.84
CA THR A 73 2.92 -16.10 -13.32
C THR A 73 3.70 -15.32 -14.38
N LEU A 74 3.46 -14.03 -14.51
CA LEU A 74 4.20 -13.18 -15.44
C LEU A 74 5.66 -13.03 -14.99
N LEU A 75 6.57 -13.06 -15.97
CA LEU A 75 7.95 -12.63 -15.76
C LEU A 75 7.98 -11.14 -15.41
N PRO A 76 9.09 -10.63 -14.82
CA PRO A 76 9.25 -9.20 -14.61
C PRO A 76 9.00 -8.41 -15.89
N GLN A 77 8.20 -7.34 -15.81
CA GLN A 77 7.78 -6.52 -16.93
C GLN A 77 8.41 -5.14 -16.86
N GLU A 78 8.90 -4.63 -17.99
CA GLU A 78 9.27 -3.23 -18.10
C GLU A 78 8.00 -2.36 -18.06
N ALA A 79 8.03 -1.30 -17.27
CA ALA A 79 6.89 -0.42 -17.07
C ALA A 79 7.29 1.05 -17.06
N THR A 80 6.37 1.90 -17.49
CA THR A 80 6.40 3.32 -17.16
C THR A 80 5.58 3.60 -15.93
N PHE A 81 6.00 4.56 -15.14
CA PHE A 81 5.33 5.00 -13.92
C PHE A 81 4.84 6.44 -14.07
N SER A 82 3.66 6.69 -13.55
CA SER A 82 3.15 8.04 -13.33
C SER A 82 2.46 8.14 -11.98
N LEU A 83 2.63 9.27 -11.30
CA LEU A 83 1.97 9.62 -10.06
C LEU A 83 1.56 11.08 -10.09
N THR A 84 0.36 11.36 -9.59
CA THR A 84 -0.08 12.73 -9.29
C THR A 84 -0.67 12.73 -7.90
N ALA A 85 -0.15 13.60 -7.05
CA ALA A 85 -0.64 13.77 -5.68
C ALA A 85 -0.83 15.24 -5.36
N THR A 86 -1.81 15.53 -4.53
CA THR A 86 -2.06 16.86 -3.97
C THR A 86 -1.92 16.79 -2.47
N LEU A 87 -1.33 17.82 -1.89
CA LEU A 87 -1.28 18.04 -0.46
C LEU A 87 -2.25 19.17 -0.12
N ASP A 88 -3.21 18.90 0.75
CA ASP A 88 -4.05 19.97 1.28
C ASP A 88 -3.20 20.91 2.14
N SER A 89 -3.26 22.18 1.81
CA SER A 89 -2.49 23.25 2.43
C SER A 89 -2.77 23.45 3.94
N THR A 90 -3.81 22.84 4.46
CA THR A 90 -4.11 22.86 5.90
C THR A 90 -3.23 21.89 6.70
N THR A 91 -2.58 20.94 6.03
CA THR A 91 -1.73 19.94 6.67
C THR A 91 -0.28 20.43 6.68
N ILE A 92 0.27 20.68 7.85
CA ILE A 92 1.64 21.14 8.05
C ILE A 92 2.54 19.94 8.32
N GLY A 93 3.72 19.91 7.69
CA GLY A 93 4.73 18.92 7.96
C GLY A 93 5.37 19.09 9.33
N ASN A 94 5.74 17.98 9.95
CA ASN A 94 6.40 17.97 11.24
C ASN A 94 7.90 17.69 11.07
N CYS A 95 8.71 18.50 11.72
CA CYS A 95 10.15 18.31 11.78
C CYS A 95 10.57 17.95 13.21
N ALA A 96 11.59 17.12 13.32
CA ALA A 96 12.34 17.04 14.55
C ALA A 96 13.21 18.32 14.72
N THR A 97 13.41 18.76 15.94
CA THR A 97 14.38 19.81 16.31
C THR A 97 14.29 21.08 15.46
N ASN A 98 13.13 21.77 15.45
CA ASN A 98 12.93 23.05 14.78
C ASN A 98 13.26 23.05 13.27
N CYS A 99 13.06 21.95 12.57
CA CYS A 99 13.42 21.80 11.16
C CYS A 99 14.89 22.10 10.86
N ALA A 100 15.76 21.81 11.79
CA ALA A 100 17.19 21.93 11.56
C ALA A 100 17.65 20.97 10.45
N PRO A 101 18.70 21.31 9.72
CA PRO A 101 19.38 20.35 8.84
C PRO A 101 19.70 19.03 9.58
N ASP A 102 19.77 17.93 8.87
CA ASP A 102 20.03 16.57 9.40
C ASP A 102 18.92 16.01 10.29
N THR A 103 17.76 16.64 10.32
CA THR A 103 16.63 16.15 11.12
C THR A 103 15.54 15.51 10.25
N GLY A 104 14.78 14.61 10.85
CA GLY A 104 13.65 13.95 10.18
C GLY A 104 12.52 14.93 9.88
N TYR A 105 11.89 14.73 8.73
CA TYR A 105 10.70 15.43 8.28
C TYR A 105 9.62 14.43 7.91
N THR A 106 8.39 14.70 8.33
CA THR A 106 7.21 13.93 7.95
C THR A 106 6.08 14.87 7.55
N GLN A 107 5.43 14.56 6.45
CA GLN A 107 4.28 15.29 5.94
C GLN A 107 3.16 14.32 5.59
N ALA A 108 2.07 14.36 6.35
CA ALA A 108 0.85 13.61 6.05
C ALA A 108 -0.11 14.42 5.16
N GLY A 109 -1.16 13.76 4.66
CA GLY A 109 -2.25 14.42 3.95
C GLY A 109 -2.11 14.43 2.43
N TYR A 110 -1.16 13.68 1.86
CA TYR A 110 -1.11 13.49 0.41
C TYR A 110 -2.25 12.61 -0.06
N SER A 111 -2.96 13.05 -1.11
CA SER A 111 -4.00 12.28 -1.79
C SER A 111 -3.78 12.32 -3.29
N GLY A 112 -4.00 11.20 -3.98
CA GLY A 112 -3.71 11.16 -5.40
C GLY A 112 -3.94 9.81 -6.05
N SER A 113 -3.28 9.62 -7.20
CA SER A 113 -3.32 8.39 -7.97
C SER A 113 -1.97 8.08 -8.59
N PHE A 114 -1.75 6.82 -8.91
CA PHE A 114 -0.57 6.35 -9.63
C PHE A 114 -0.92 5.24 -10.60
N GLN A 115 -0.02 4.98 -11.54
CA GLN A 115 -0.16 3.93 -12.52
C GLN A 115 1.19 3.40 -13.01
N TYR A 116 1.28 2.08 -13.16
CA TYR A 116 2.34 1.36 -13.86
C TYR A 116 1.78 0.73 -15.11
N ILE A 117 2.29 1.14 -16.28
CA ILE A 117 1.86 0.65 -17.60
C ILE A 117 2.98 -0.18 -18.21
N GLU A 118 2.66 -1.37 -18.68
CA GLU A 118 3.58 -2.25 -19.39
C GLU A 118 4.07 -1.62 -20.70
N VAL A 119 5.39 -1.65 -20.93
CA VAL A 119 5.98 -1.04 -22.13
C VAL A 119 6.36 -2.07 -23.17
N GLY A 120 6.94 -3.18 -22.80
CA GLY A 120 7.61 -4.09 -23.73
C GLY A 120 7.34 -5.58 -23.49
N GLY A 121 6.27 -5.95 -22.84
CA GLY A 121 5.93 -7.34 -22.55
C GLY A 121 4.92 -7.95 -23.51
N PRO A 122 4.22 -9.01 -23.09
CA PRO A 122 3.21 -9.68 -23.93
C PRO A 122 1.98 -8.82 -24.20
N ASP A 123 1.66 -7.84 -23.33
CA ASP A 123 0.49 -6.97 -23.43
C ASP A 123 0.86 -5.49 -23.28
N PRO A 124 1.61 -4.88 -24.23
CA PRO A 124 2.04 -3.50 -24.13
C PRO A 124 0.86 -2.54 -23.97
N GLY A 125 0.93 -1.66 -22.98
CA GLY A 125 -0.16 -0.75 -22.62
C GLY A 125 -1.10 -1.30 -21.55
N ALA A 126 -0.90 -2.55 -21.08
CA ALA A 126 -1.68 -3.09 -19.99
C ALA A 126 -1.39 -2.38 -18.66
N ASP A 127 -2.43 -2.21 -17.85
CA ASP A 127 -2.31 -1.70 -16.48
C ASP A 127 -1.77 -2.81 -15.55
N LEU A 128 -0.46 -2.78 -15.29
CA LEU A 128 0.15 -3.70 -14.36
C LEU A 128 -0.37 -3.46 -12.95
N LEU A 129 -0.40 -2.21 -12.54
CA LEU A 129 -0.95 -1.79 -11.25
C LEU A 129 -1.26 -0.29 -11.29
N SER A 130 -2.47 0.06 -10.91
CA SER A 130 -2.87 1.43 -10.66
C SER A 130 -3.53 1.55 -9.29
N GLY A 131 -3.63 2.76 -8.77
CA GLY A 131 -4.30 2.98 -7.50
C GLY A 131 -4.58 4.43 -7.20
N THR A 132 -5.51 4.61 -6.27
CA THR A 132 -5.78 5.90 -5.62
C THR A 132 -5.46 5.77 -4.14
N PHE A 133 -5.02 6.86 -3.55
CA PHE A 133 -4.66 6.91 -2.13
C PHE A 133 -5.08 8.24 -1.50
N SER A 134 -5.27 8.23 -0.18
CA SER A 134 -5.50 9.43 0.62
C SER A 134 -4.77 9.34 1.95
N ASN A 135 -4.61 10.48 2.63
CA ASN A 135 -3.93 10.56 3.93
C ASN A 135 -2.51 9.94 3.97
N SER A 136 -1.86 9.89 2.83
CA SER A 136 -0.52 9.30 2.69
C SER A 136 0.54 10.21 3.29
N THR A 137 1.66 9.61 3.70
CA THR A 137 2.71 10.32 4.43
C THR A 137 4.03 10.25 3.68
N LEU A 138 4.60 11.43 3.38
CA LEU A 138 5.98 11.57 2.95
C LEU A 138 6.87 11.63 4.20
N ALA A 139 7.93 10.84 4.23
CA ALA A 139 8.97 10.87 5.25
C ALA A 139 10.35 10.99 4.58
N THR A 140 11.18 11.89 5.08
CA THR A 140 12.54 12.13 4.60
C THR A 140 13.37 12.79 5.68
N ASN A 141 14.65 13.05 5.38
CA ASN A 141 15.49 13.93 6.20
C ASN A 141 15.74 15.25 5.47
N ILE A 142 15.92 16.31 6.23
CA ILE A 142 16.17 17.64 5.69
C ILE A 142 17.65 17.74 5.28
N TYR A 143 17.89 18.20 4.06
CA TYR A 143 19.23 18.40 3.53
C TYR A 143 20.02 19.41 4.35
N ASN A 144 21.32 19.09 4.59
CA ASN A 144 22.27 19.96 5.24
C ASN A 144 23.27 20.53 4.22
N PRO A 145 23.14 21.81 3.84
CA PRO A 145 24.09 22.43 2.92
C PRO A 145 25.51 22.59 3.53
N GLY A 146 25.62 22.53 4.86
CA GLY A 146 26.91 22.58 5.57
C GLY A 146 27.66 21.24 5.58
N ASN A 147 26.96 20.13 5.30
CA ASN A 147 27.54 18.79 5.23
C ASN A 147 26.93 17.99 4.06
N PRO A 148 27.24 18.32 2.81
CA PRO A 148 26.57 17.73 1.64
C PRO A 148 26.88 16.25 1.41
N THR A 149 27.80 15.67 2.16
CA THR A 149 28.24 14.26 2.02
C THR A 149 27.55 13.29 2.98
N ASP A 150 26.72 13.78 3.89
CA ASP A 150 26.03 12.94 4.88
C ASP A 150 24.82 12.17 4.36
N GLY A 151 24.37 12.48 3.13
CA GLY A 151 23.24 11.81 2.47
C GLY A 151 21.86 12.28 2.93
N TYR A 152 21.77 13.23 3.84
CA TYR A 152 20.48 13.79 4.25
C TYR A 152 19.79 14.54 3.10
N GLY A 153 18.47 14.39 2.99
CA GLY A 153 17.70 14.95 1.89
C GLY A 153 17.88 14.22 0.55
N GLN A 154 18.73 13.19 0.49
CA GLN A 154 18.95 12.39 -0.72
C GLN A 154 18.15 11.10 -0.74
N SER A 155 17.37 10.83 0.28
CA SER A 155 16.46 9.67 0.37
C SER A 155 15.17 10.05 1.05
N GLY A 156 14.12 9.28 0.78
CA GLY A 156 12.82 9.48 1.39
C GLY A 156 11.88 8.32 1.09
N SER A 157 10.69 8.37 1.65
CA SER A 157 9.63 7.41 1.36
C SER A 157 8.26 8.08 1.33
N LEU A 158 7.39 7.61 0.44
CA LEU A 158 5.97 7.93 0.45
C LEU A 158 5.22 6.67 0.86
N ILE A 159 4.64 6.69 2.05
CA ILE A 159 3.84 5.60 2.61
C ILE A 159 2.39 5.88 2.28
N LEU A 160 1.76 4.95 1.55
CA LEU A 160 0.38 5.07 1.12
C LEU A 160 -0.59 4.64 2.21
N SER A 161 -1.62 5.41 2.39
CA SER A 161 -2.76 5.12 3.26
C SER A 161 -4.05 5.17 2.45
N ASP A 162 -5.11 4.56 2.96
CA ASP A 162 -6.42 4.49 2.32
C ASP A 162 -6.31 4.12 0.83
N LEU A 163 -5.49 3.12 0.56
CA LEU A 163 -5.10 2.70 -0.78
C LEU A 163 -6.19 1.83 -1.42
N SER A 164 -6.56 2.16 -2.65
CA SER A 164 -7.42 1.34 -3.50
C SER A 164 -6.70 0.99 -4.78
N LEU A 165 -6.48 -0.30 -5.04
CA LEU A 165 -5.70 -0.83 -6.14
C LEU A 165 -6.57 -1.43 -7.24
N SER A 166 -6.08 -1.34 -8.47
CA SER A 166 -6.58 -2.00 -9.67
C SER A 166 -5.42 -2.56 -10.49
N SER A 167 -5.66 -3.64 -11.21
CA SER A 167 -4.70 -4.26 -12.12
C SER A 167 -5.44 -5.06 -13.18
N ALA A 168 -4.88 -5.14 -14.39
CA ALA A 168 -5.38 -6.05 -15.43
C ALA A 168 -5.14 -7.54 -15.08
N PHE A 169 -4.23 -7.83 -14.16
CA PHE A 169 -3.75 -9.18 -13.85
C PHE A 169 -4.19 -9.70 -12.49
N ILE A 170 -4.55 -8.82 -11.54
CA ILE A 170 -4.92 -9.19 -10.17
C ILE A 170 -6.34 -8.69 -9.87
N ASN A 171 -7.16 -9.60 -9.36
CA ASN A 171 -8.46 -9.25 -8.80
C ASN A 171 -8.33 -8.97 -7.30
N PHE A 172 -8.54 -7.72 -6.89
CA PHE A 172 -8.49 -7.30 -5.49
C PHE A 172 -9.82 -7.45 -4.74
N ALA A 173 -10.83 -8.08 -5.36
CA ALA A 173 -12.09 -8.37 -4.66
C ALA A 173 -11.83 -9.27 -3.44
N GLY A 174 -12.30 -8.83 -2.27
CA GLY A 174 -12.08 -9.55 -1.00
C GLY A 174 -10.84 -9.13 -0.21
N SER A 175 -10.00 -8.21 -0.72
CA SER A 175 -8.95 -7.58 0.09
C SER A 175 -9.57 -6.66 1.14
N ILE A 176 -9.13 -6.78 2.39
CA ILE A 176 -9.63 -5.94 3.48
C ILE A 176 -8.86 -4.63 3.55
N GLN A 177 -7.55 -4.70 3.32
CA GLN A 177 -6.66 -3.56 3.37
C GLN A 177 -5.58 -3.72 2.32
N GLN A 178 -5.27 -2.61 1.67
CA GLN A 178 -4.20 -2.53 0.69
C GLN A 178 -3.16 -1.54 1.20
N ASN A 179 -1.89 -1.89 1.05
CA ASN A 179 -0.77 -1.11 1.53
C ASN A 179 0.24 -0.96 0.40
N GLY A 180 0.93 0.17 0.38
CA GLY A 180 1.99 0.42 -0.58
C GLY A 180 2.95 1.49 -0.09
N SER A 181 4.15 1.47 -0.62
CA SER A 181 5.13 2.52 -0.35
C SER A 181 6.11 2.64 -1.50
N TRP A 182 6.59 3.87 -1.72
CA TRP A 182 7.77 4.15 -2.53
C TRP A 182 8.91 4.55 -1.63
N ALA A 183 10.09 4.01 -1.91
CA ALA A 183 11.36 4.45 -1.34
C ALA A 183 12.15 5.16 -2.44
N TYR A 184 12.61 6.36 -2.14
CA TYR A 184 13.40 7.20 -3.03
C TYR A 184 14.84 7.25 -2.55
N SER A 185 15.77 7.20 -3.49
CA SER A 185 17.21 7.36 -3.23
C SER A 185 17.84 8.25 -4.28
N SER A 186 19.03 8.76 -3.98
CA SER A 186 19.79 9.62 -4.90
C SER A 186 19.03 10.86 -5.38
N ILE A 187 18.21 11.44 -4.52
CA ILE A 187 17.43 12.65 -4.82
C ILE A 187 18.39 13.79 -5.19
N THR A 188 18.20 14.35 -6.38
CA THR A 188 19.06 15.44 -6.91
C THR A 188 18.22 16.51 -7.62
N PRO A 189 18.26 17.78 -7.20
CA PRO A 189 18.90 18.27 -5.98
C PRO A 189 18.26 17.67 -4.69
N PRO A 190 18.98 17.66 -3.58
CA PRO A 190 18.49 17.10 -2.32
C PRO A 190 17.23 17.80 -1.83
N PHE A 191 16.39 17.03 -1.12
CA PHE A 191 15.11 17.49 -0.59
C PHE A 191 15.29 18.60 0.45
N THR A 192 14.62 19.71 0.24
CA THR A 192 14.60 20.86 1.16
C THR A 192 13.18 21.16 1.59
N VAL A 193 13.03 21.87 2.71
CA VAL A 193 11.75 22.32 3.25
C VAL A 193 11.73 23.83 3.40
N GLY A 194 10.56 24.42 3.18
CA GLY A 194 10.31 25.79 3.55
C GLY A 194 9.97 25.86 5.03
N THR A 195 10.78 26.56 5.82
CA THR A 195 10.56 26.69 7.27
C THR A 195 9.44 27.67 7.57
N VAL A 196 8.56 27.30 8.50
CA VAL A 196 7.61 28.21 9.13
C VAL A 196 8.31 28.85 10.33
N SER A 197 8.39 30.15 10.35
CA SER A 197 9.06 30.90 11.43
C SER A 197 8.50 30.53 12.81
N GLY A 198 9.33 29.96 13.67
CA GLY A 198 9.04 29.77 15.09
C GLY A 198 8.58 28.39 15.55
N GLY A 199 8.83 27.29 14.82
CA GLY A 199 8.41 25.97 15.29
C GLY A 199 8.98 24.78 14.52
N ASN A 200 8.58 23.57 14.96
CA ASN A 200 8.90 22.29 14.32
C ASN A 200 8.00 22.01 13.10
N GLN A 201 7.65 23.02 12.33
CA GLN A 201 6.73 22.92 11.22
C GLN A 201 7.38 23.40 9.93
N ALA A 202 7.17 22.69 8.86
CA ALA A 202 7.73 23.01 7.54
C ALA A 202 6.82 22.49 6.41
N PHE A 203 7.05 23.02 5.23
CA PHE A 203 6.42 22.54 4.00
C PHE A 203 7.50 22.02 3.04
N PRO A 204 7.17 21.03 2.16
CA PRO A 204 8.07 20.66 1.10
C PRO A 204 8.45 21.88 0.28
N SER A 205 9.73 22.03 -0.02
CA SER A 205 10.17 23.05 -0.96
C SER A 205 9.59 22.74 -2.35
N VAL A 206 9.13 23.78 -3.02
CA VAL A 206 8.64 23.66 -4.39
C VAL A 206 9.83 23.54 -5.34
N GLY A 207 9.83 22.55 -6.21
CA GLY A 207 10.92 22.36 -7.16
C GLY A 207 10.81 21.08 -7.98
N THR A 208 11.83 20.86 -8.79
CA THR A 208 11.99 19.64 -9.57
C THR A 208 13.24 18.93 -9.10
N PHE A 209 13.16 17.62 -8.92
CA PHE A 209 14.32 16.78 -8.64
C PHE A 209 14.20 15.45 -9.41
N THR A 210 15.31 14.76 -9.52
CA THR A 210 15.38 13.39 -10.02
C THR A 210 15.77 12.44 -8.89
N ALA A 211 15.35 11.19 -8.98
CA ALA A 211 15.66 10.16 -7.99
C ALA A 211 15.62 8.78 -8.63
N SER A 212 16.21 7.79 -7.97
CA SER A 212 15.86 6.38 -8.16
C SER A 212 14.72 6.01 -7.22
N ALA A 213 13.84 5.12 -7.65
CA ALA A 213 12.71 4.70 -6.84
C ALA A 213 12.49 3.18 -6.83
N ALA A 214 12.11 2.67 -5.68
CA ALA A 214 11.63 1.31 -5.53
C ALA A 214 10.26 1.32 -4.82
N ALA A 215 9.39 0.37 -5.16
CA ALA A 215 8.09 0.28 -4.54
C ALA A 215 7.76 -1.14 -4.09
N THR A 216 6.92 -1.23 -3.07
CA THR A 216 6.33 -2.48 -2.60
C THR A 216 4.84 -2.30 -2.39
N PHE A 217 4.08 -3.33 -2.80
CA PHE A 217 2.63 -3.35 -2.63
C PHE A 217 2.19 -4.64 -1.96
N ALA A 218 1.32 -4.50 -0.98
CA ALA A 218 0.81 -5.60 -0.19
C ALA A 218 -0.70 -5.50 0.00
N THR A 219 -1.35 -6.62 0.25
CA THR A 219 -2.76 -6.70 0.61
C THR A 219 -2.94 -7.56 1.83
N THR A 220 -3.91 -7.22 2.66
CA THR A 220 -4.32 -8.05 3.78
C THR A 220 -5.55 -8.85 3.37
N VAL A 221 -5.44 -10.16 3.44
CA VAL A 221 -6.52 -11.09 3.13
C VAL A 221 -6.95 -11.83 4.39
N VAL A 222 -8.24 -12.03 4.56
CA VAL A 222 -8.73 -13.00 5.55
C VAL A 222 -8.72 -14.36 4.87
N PRO A 223 -7.99 -15.33 5.38
CA PRO A 223 -8.08 -16.69 4.87
C PRO A 223 -9.54 -17.16 4.96
N GLU A 224 -10.09 -17.64 3.86
CA GLU A 224 -11.44 -18.20 3.79
C GLU A 224 -11.55 -19.52 4.57
N SER A 225 -11.04 -19.58 5.79
CA SER A 225 -11.13 -20.76 6.65
C SER A 225 -12.59 -21.12 7.01
N SER A 226 -13.51 -20.19 6.79
CA SER A 226 -14.91 -20.38 7.17
C SER A 226 -15.71 -21.19 6.16
N SER A 227 -15.44 -21.09 4.86
CA SER A 227 -16.27 -21.76 3.85
C SER A 227 -16.03 -23.27 3.80
N THR A 228 -14.78 -23.72 3.86
CA THR A 228 -14.44 -25.15 3.91
C THR A 228 -14.85 -25.80 5.23
N LEU A 229 -14.74 -25.07 6.36
CA LEU A 229 -15.20 -25.54 7.66
C LEU A 229 -16.74 -25.59 7.73
N LEU A 230 -17.45 -24.58 7.23
CA LEU A 230 -18.91 -24.59 7.15
C LEU A 230 -19.43 -25.67 6.23
N THR A 231 -18.78 -25.91 5.10
CA THR A 231 -19.15 -26.97 4.15
C THR A 231 -18.91 -28.34 4.77
N SER A 232 -17.78 -28.56 5.43
CA SER A 232 -17.48 -29.82 6.11
C SER A 232 -18.41 -30.10 7.29
N LEU A 233 -18.74 -29.06 8.06
CA LEU A 233 -19.72 -29.15 9.15
C LEU A 233 -21.13 -29.43 8.63
N GLY A 234 -21.54 -28.81 7.53
CA GLY A 234 -22.80 -29.07 6.85
C GLY A 234 -22.93 -30.52 6.37
N ILE A 235 -21.86 -31.05 5.74
CA ILE A 235 -21.82 -32.45 5.29
C ILE A 235 -21.87 -33.42 6.48
N ALA A 236 -21.13 -33.11 7.56
CA ALA A 236 -21.15 -33.96 8.77
C ALA A 236 -22.54 -33.99 9.44
N LEU A 237 -23.22 -32.85 9.54
CA LEU A 237 -24.56 -32.76 10.09
C LEU A 237 -25.63 -33.49 9.22
N CYS A 238 -25.51 -33.36 7.90
CA CYS A 238 -26.38 -34.11 6.96
C CYS A 238 -26.15 -35.61 7.05
N GLY A 239 -24.87 -36.02 7.16
CA GLY A 239 -24.53 -37.44 7.37
C GLY A 239 -25.09 -38.02 8.67
N LEU A 240 -24.98 -37.29 9.76
CA LEU A 240 -25.54 -37.71 11.06
C LEU A 240 -27.09 -37.80 11.01
N ALA A 241 -27.75 -36.86 10.39
CA ALA A 241 -29.22 -36.89 10.21
C ALA A 241 -29.67 -38.10 9.37
N PHE A 242 -28.90 -38.43 8.36
CA PHE A 242 -29.20 -39.61 7.50
C PHE A 242 -28.99 -40.92 8.26
N LEU A 243 -27.96 -41.05 9.06
CA LEU A 243 -27.70 -42.22 9.90
C LEU A 243 -28.80 -42.40 10.98
N GLN A 244 -29.26 -41.33 11.59
CA GLN A 244 -30.35 -41.37 12.56
C GLN A 244 -31.67 -41.82 11.93
N ARG A 245 -32.01 -41.37 10.70
CA ARG A 245 -33.19 -41.86 9.96
C ARG A 245 -33.09 -43.32 9.63
N ARG A 246 -31.95 -43.85 9.21
CA ARG A 246 -31.74 -45.29 8.96
C ARG A 246 -31.86 -46.13 10.22
N ALA A 247 -31.35 -45.64 11.35
CA ALA A 247 -31.46 -46.36 12.64
C ALA A 247 -32.94 -46.49 13.09
N ARG A 248 -33.72 -45.41 12.94
CA ARG A 248 -35.15 -45.41 13.28
C ARG A 248 -35.95 -46.32 12.36
N ALA A 249 -35.67 -46.35 11.06
CA ALA A 249 -36.35 -47.27 10.12
C ALA A 249 -36.08 -48.74 10.44
N LYS A 250 -34.84 -49.10 10.86
CA LYS A 250 -34.54 -50.48 11.28
C LYS A 250 -35.21 -50.85 12.61
N ALA A 251 -35.34 -49.94 13.57
CA ALA A 251 -36.01 -50.19 14.82
C ALA A 251 -37.52 -50.43 14.66
N SER A 252 -38.16 -49.75 13.71
CA SER A 252 -39.59 -49.96 13.43
C SER A 252 -39.91 -51.30 12.70
N LEU A 253 -38.93 -51.88 12.00
CA LEU A 253 -39.09 -53.18 11.36
C LEU A 253 -38.89 -54.38 12.30
N ALA A 254 -38.22 -54.18 13.44
CA ALA A 254 -37.95 -55.21 14.44
C ALA A 254 -39.07 -55.41 15.46
N VAL A 255 -40.12 -54.58 15.42
CA VAL A 255 -41.25 -54.62 16.36
C VAL A 255 -42.54 -55.20 15.69
N ARG A 256 -42.43 -55.64 14.44
CA ARG A 256 -43.48 -56.41 13.78
C ARG A 256 -43.06 -57.88 13.70
#